data_40ed893eda9654d326948cc689b3a62a
#
_entry.id   40ed893eda9654d326948cc689b3a62a
#
_cell.length_a   1.000
_cell.length_b   1.000
_cell.length_c   1.000
_cell.angle_alpha   90.00
_cell.angle_beta   90.00
_cell.angle_gamma   90.00
#
_symmetry.space_group_name_H-M   'P 1'
#
loop_
_entity.id
_entity.type
_entity.pdbx_description
1 polymer ?
#
loop_
_entity_poly.entity_id
_entity_poly.type
_entity_poly.pdbx_seq_one_letter_code
_entity_poly.pdbx_strand_id
1 'polypeptide(L)'
;MIEEHVHFNSDGLKLEGVLSYDENVLNPLIALLCPPHPHLGGDMENNVITALGSVLAENGFASLRFNYRGVGNSESKQGNIAEVYEYWESILNRDDCSDAIVDATSAMNYLESAIDTKNMFIAGYSFGAVVAMMLSVANANIRAFASISTPFGRFDTTFLSDCKKPKLFVCADNDFATSLEEVEMGMQNISEPKILDIMNECDHFYIDKEQEIANKALRLFDSNSSA
;
A
#
# COMPACT_ATOMS: atom_id res chain seq x y z
N MET A 1 -1.05 -18.09 -12.30
CA MET A 1 -1.56 -17.05 -11.36
C MET A 1 -3.07 -17.11 -11.35
N ILE A 2 -3.68 -17.06 -10.18
CA ILE A 2 -5.14 -17.01 -9.94
C ILE A 2 -5.46 -15.65 -9.32
N GLU A 3 -6.60 -15.10 -9.69
CA GLU A 3 -7.19 -13.93 -9.03
C GLU A 3 -8.59 -14.28 -8.53
N GLU A 4 -8.82 -14.06 -7.24
CA GLU A 4 -10.11 -14.29 -6.60
C GLU A 4 -10.67 -12.99 -6.05
N HIS A 5 -11.91 -12.65 -6.43
CA HIS A 5 -12.64 -11.57 -5.78
C HIS A 5 -13.09 -12.03 -4.39
N VAL A 6 -12.67 -11.30 -3.40
CA VAL A 6 -12.93 -11.61 -1.99
C VAL A 6 -13.65 -10.48 -1.29
N HIS A 7 -14.26 -10.80 -0.14
CA HIS A 7 -14.89 -9.80 0.71
C HIS A 7 -14.49 -10.05 2.17
N PHE A 8 -14.34 -8.97 2.92
CA PHE A 8 -14.05 -9.03 4.34
C PHE A 8 -14.81 -7.93 5.10
N ASN A 9 -14.95 -8.07 6.41
CA ASN A 9 -15.64 -7.09 7.24
C ASN A 9 -14.66 -6.07 7.82
N SER A 10 -14.99 -4.79 7.72
CA SER A 10 -14.27 -3.68 8.33
C SER A 10 -15.26 -2.76 9.04
N ASP A 11 -15.21 -2.74 10.38
CA ASP A 11 -16.09 -1.89 11.21
C ASP A 11 -17.58 -2.00 10.83
N GLY A 12 -18.04 -3.24 10.54
CA GLY A 12 -19.42 -3.55 10.15
C GLY A 12 -19.74 -3.31 8.68
N LEU A 13 -18.78 -2.86 7.87
CA LEU A 13 -18.91 -2.70 6.41
C LEU A 13 -18.30 -3.90 5.70
N LYS A 14 -18.94 -4.35 4.62
CA LYS A 14 -18.41 -5.36 3.71
C LYS A 14 -17.54 -4.68 2.68
N LEU A 15 -16.23 -4.91 2.71
CA LEU A 15 -15.28 -4.39 1.74
C LEU A 15 -14.88 -5.47 0.74
N GLU A 16 -14.51 -5.05 -0.46
CA GLU A 16 -14.03 -5.93 -1.52
C GLU A 16 -12.51 -5.90 -1.67
N GLY A 17 -11.97 -6.96 -2.21
CA GLY A 17 -10.58 -7.05 -2.62
C GLY A 17 -10.36 -8.11 -3.69
N VAL A 18 -9.14 -8.18 -4.21
CA VAL A 18 -8.67 -9.23 -5.10
C VAL A 18 -7.44 -9.89 -4.49
N LEU A 19 -7.55 -11.17 -4.22
CA LEU A 19 -6.46 -12.02 -3.77
C LEU A 19 -5.80 -12.67 -4.99
N SER A 20 -4.52 -12.40 -5.21
CA SER A 20 -3.73 -12.91 -6.34
C SER A 20 -2.65 -13.85 -5.81
N TYR A 21 -2.54 -15.07 -6.36
CA TYR A 21 -1.58 -16.09 -5.92
C TYR A 21 -1.29 -17.13 -7.01
N ASP A 22 -0.26 -17.96 -6.80
CA ASP A 22 -0.02 -19.18 -7.58
C ASP A 22 -0.44 -20.41 -6.75
N GLU A 23 -1.41 -21.18 -7.23
CA GLU A 23 -1.91 -22.39 -6.57
C GLU A 23 -0.86 -23.50 -6.37
N ASN A 24 0.24 -23.44 -7.11
CA ASN A 24 1.34 -24.41 -6.99
C ASN A 24 2.32 -24.05 -5.87
N VAL A 25 2.23 -22.86 -5.30
CA VAL A 25 3.11 -22.42 -4.19
C VAL A 25 2.53 -22.85 -2.86
N LEU A 26 3.23 -23.74 -2.17
CA LEU A 26 2.86 -24.15 -0.82
C LEU A 26 3.39 -23.14 0.20
N ASN A 27 2.50 -22.65 1.10
CA ASN A 27 2.82 -21.68 2.15
C ASN A 27 3.44 -20.37 1.59
N PRO A 28 2.73 -19.65 0.71
CA PRO A 28 3.25 -18.41 0.15
C PRO A 28 3.48 -17.36 1.25
N LEU A 29 4.43 -16.47 1.03
CA LEU A 29 4.53 -15.21 1.76
C LEU A 29 3.36 -14.32 1.37
N ILE A 30 2.93 -13.44 2.26
CA ILE A 30 1.78 -12.57 2.00
C ILE A 30 2.17 -11.11 1.85
N ALA A 31 1.48 -10.40 0.97
CA ALA A 31 1.68 -8.98 0.74
C ALA A 31 0.34 -8.23 0.69
N LEU A 32 0.18 -7.21 1.53
CA LEU A 32 -0.95 -6.28 1.46
C LEU A 32 -0.59 -5.08 0.59
N LEU A 33 -1.50 -4.68 -0.30
CA LEU A 33 -1.30 -3.58 -1.23
C LEU A 33 -2.32 -2.46 -0.94
N CYS A 34 -1.83 -1.31 -0.47
CA CYS A 34 -2.65 -0.17 -0.08
C CYS A 34 -2.80 0.81 -1.25
N PRO A 35 -4.02 1.01 -1.78
CA PRO A 35 -4.26 1.87 -2.94
C PRO A 35 -4.16 3.37 -2.62
N PRO A 36 -4.06 4.23 -3.66
CA PRO A 36 -4.03 5.68 -3.49
C PRO A 36 -5.36 6.24 -3.00
N HIS A 37 -5.43 7.57 -2.82
CA HIS A 37 -6.57 8.23 -2.17
C HIS A 37 -7.85 8.18 -3.02
N PRO A 38 -8.98 7.71 -2.47
CA PRO A 38 -10.24 7.55 -3.22
C PRO A 38 -10.76 8.80 -3.88
N HIS A 39 -10.70 9.97 -3.22
CA HIS A 39 -11.14 11.25 -3.79
C HIS A 39 -10.36 11.62 -5.07
N LEU A 40 -9.12 11.16 -5.20
CA LEU A 40 -8.27 11.37 -6.38
C LEU A 40 -8.38 10.23 -7.40
N GLY A 41 -9.42 9.42 -7.33
CA GLY A 41 -9.65 8.30 -8.23
C GLY A 41 -8.84 7.06 -7.88
N GLY A 42 -8.31 6.97 -6.64
CA GLY A 42 -7.56 5.80 -6.19
C GLY A 42 -8.47 4.63 -5.82
N ASP A 43 -8.14 3.47 -6.37
CA ASP A 43 -8.79 2.19 -6.08
C ASP A 43 -7.80 1.02 -6.22
N MET A 44 -8.28 -0.20 -6.03
CA MET A 44 -7.48 -1.42 -6.14
C MET A 44 -7.07 -1.76 -7.58
N GLU A 45 -7.68 -1.16 -8.59
CA GLU A 45 -7.37 -1.35 -10.01
C GLU A 45 -6.35 -0.33 -10.54
N ASN A 46 -5.82 0.52 -9.66
CA ASN A 46 -4.74 1.45 -10.01
C ASN A 46 -3.55 0.70 -10.65
N ASN A 47 -2.94 1.29 -11.68
CA ASN A 47 -1.86 0.68 -12.47
C ASN A 47 -0.67 0.20 -11.62
N VAL A 48 -0.20 1.00 -10.66
CA VAL A 48 0.91 0.62 -9.77
C VAL A 48 0.51 -0.52 -8.84
N ILE A 49 -0.70 -0.49 -8.28
CA ILE A 49 -1.23 -1.51 -7.37
C ILE A 49 -1.43 -2.84 -8.09
N THR A 50 -1.99 -2.84 -9.30
CA THR A 50 -2.18 -4.06 -10.10
C THR A 50 -0.84 -4.67 -10.54
N ALA A 51 0.13 -3.85 -10.94
CA ALA A 51 1.46 -4.33 -11.28
C ALA A 51 2.18 -4.97 -10.08
N LEU A 52 2.09 -4.36 -8.89
CA LEU A 52 2.60 -4.94 -7.65
C LEU A 52 1.95 -6.31 -7.39
N GLY A 53 0.62 -6.40 -7.48
CA GLY A 53 -0.11 -7.64 -7.28
C GLY A 53 0.33 -8.76 -8.22
N SER A 54 0.43 -8.47 -9.52
CA SER A 54 0.83 -9.43 -10.55
C SER A 54 2.26 -9.92 -10.34
N VAL A 55 3.23 -9.00 -10.18
CA VAL A 55 4.64 -9.37 -9.99
C VAL A 55 4.85 -10.19 -8.74
N LEU A 56 4.22 -9.82 -7.63
CA LEU A 56 4.36 -10.57 -6.38
C LEU A 56 3.75 -11.97 -6.51
N ALA A 57 2.57 -12.10 -7.10
CA ALA A 57 1.91 -13.40 -7.30
C ALA A 57 2.70 -14.32 -8.24
N GLU A 58 3.27 -13.79 -9.32
CA GLU A 58 4.16 -14.52 -10.24
C GLU A 58 5.46 -15.00 -9.58
N ASN A 59 5.86 -14.38 -8.48
CA ASN A 59 7.06 -14.71 -7.72
C ASN A 59 6.76 -15.39 -6.37
N GLY A 60 5.59 -16.02 -6.25
CA GLY A 60 5.27 -16.92 -5.14
C GLY A 60 4.71 -16.26 -3.89
N PHE A 61 4.30 -14.99 -3.96
CA PHE A 61 3.53 -14.35 -2.90
C PHE A 61 2.02 -14.57 -3.10
N ALA A 62 1.27 -14.54 -2.02
CA ALA A 62 -0.16 -14.26 -2.08
C ALA A 62 -0.37 -12.78 -1.75
N SER A 63 -0.85 -11.98 -2.70
CA SER A 63 -1.05 -10.55 -2.55
C SER A 63 -2.52 -10.18 -2.50
N LEU A 64 -2.90 -9.28 -1.61
CA LEU A 64 -4.24 -8.71 -1.51
C LEU A 64 -4.23 -7.23 -1.85
N ARG A 65 -4.90 -6.84 -2.93
CA ARG A 65 -5.31 -5.46 -3.19
C ARG A 65 -6.78 -5.29 -2.81
N PHE A 66 -7.18 -4.16 -2.31
CA PHE A 66 -8.53 -3.93 -1.79
C PHE A 66 -9.03 -2.52 -2.05
N ASN A 67 -10.34 -2.34 -1.96
CA ASN A 67 -10.97 -1.03 -2.00
C ASN A 67 -11.32 -0.55 -0.60
N TYR A 68 -10.96 0.71 -0.28
CA TYR A 68 -11.43 1.37 0.93
C TYR A 68 -12.96 1.50 0.94
N ARG A 69 -13.53 1.79 2.09
CA ARG A 69 -14.98 2.00 2.28
C ARG A 69 -15.54 3.00 1.26
N GLY A 70 -16.66 2.62 0.61
CA GLY A 70 -17.33 3.43 -0.40
C GLY A 70 -16.68 3.48 -1.78
N VAL A 71 -15.60 2.73 -2.00
CA VAL A 71 -14.92 2.63 -3.30
C VAL A 71 -15.33 1.33 -4.00
N GLY A 72 -15.63 1.39 -5.29
CA GLY A 72 -16.06 0.22 -6.06
C GLY A 72 -17.33 -0.40 -5.46
N ASN A 73 -17.25 -1.71 -5.11
CA ASN A 73 -18.35 -2.43 -4.45
C ASN A 73 -18.17 -2.52 -2.92
N SER A 74 -17.20 -1.82 -2.34
CA SER A 74 -17.06 -1.70 -0.89
C SER A 74 -18.20 -0.87 -0.31
N GLU A 75 -18.81 -1.38 0.76
CA GLU A 75 -19.88 -0.67 1.46
C GLU A 75 -19.38 0.63 2.11
N SER A 76 -20.31 1.53 2.37
CA SER A 76 -20.08 2.83 3.00
C SER A 76 -21.15 3.12 4.05
N LYS A 77 -20.82 3.96 5.02
CA LYS A 77 -21.79 4.57 5.94
C LYS A 77 -22.55 5.74 5.29
N GLN A 78 -22.07 6.27 4.17
CA GLN A 78 -22.68 7.31 3.37
C GLN A 78 -23.81 6.75 2.51
N GLY A 79 -24.88 7.54 2.32
CA GLY A 79 -26.09 7.06 1.66
C GLY A 79 -26.03 7.00 0.14
N ASN A 80 -25.09 7.71 -0.48
CA ASN A 80 -24.94 7.78 -1.94
C ASN A 80 -23.51 8.18 -2.35
N ILE A 81 -23.23 8.07 -3.65
CA ILE A 81 -21.88 8.32 -4.20
C ILE A 81 -21.39 9.77 -3.99
N ALA A 82 -22.27 10.76 -4.01
CA ALA A 82 -21.87 12.15 -3.77
C ALA A 82 -21.41 12.35 -2.32
N GLU A 83 -22.11 11.77 -1.36
CA GLU A 83 -21.72 11.80 0.05
C GLU A 83 -20.41 11.01 0.30
N VAL A 84 -20.17 9.92 -0.42
CA VAL A 84 -18.88 9.21 -0.38
C VAL A 84 -17.75 10.09 -0.89
N TYR A 85 -17.98 10.82 -1.99
CA TYR A 85 -17.00 11.72 -2.56
C TYR A 85 -16.67 12.88 -1.60
N GLU A 86 -17.67 13.52 -1.01
CA GLU A 86 -17.53 14.58 -0.01
C GLU A 86 -16.82 14.08 1.25
N TYR A 87 -17.13 12.84 1.67
CA TYR A 87 -16.47 12.21 2.80
C TYR A 87 -14.96 12.07 2.56
N TRP A 88 -14.53 11.48 1.43
CA TRP A 88 -13.12 11.33 1.08
C TRP A 88 -12.42 12.67 0.80
N GLU A 89 -13.13 13.68 0.26
CA GLU A 89 -12.62 15.04 0.17
C GLU A 89 -12.30 15.61 1.56
N SER A 90 -13.19 15.40 2.52
CA SER A 90 -12.97 15.86 3.90
C SER A 90 -11.79 15.15 4.58
N ILE A 91 -11.59 13.87 4.28
CA ILE A 91 -10.42 13.09 4.72
C ILE A 91 -9.14 13.68 4.12
N LEU A 92 -9.13 13.91 2.81
CA LEU A 92 -8.00 14.52 2.12
C LEU A 92 -7.63 15.89 2.71
N ASN A 93 -8.63 16.75 2.98
CA ASN A 93 -8.40 18.10 3.50
C ASN A 93 -7.88 18.14 4.94
N ARG A 94 -8.03 17.07 5.71
CA ARG A 94 -7.54 16.95 7.10
C ARG A 94 -6.30 16.08 7.24
N ASP A 95 -5.79 15.50 6.14
CA ASP A 95 -4.71 14.51 6.16
C ASP A 95 -4.98 13.33 7.13
N ASP A 96 -6.26 12.93 7.23
CA ASP A 96 -6.73 11.90 8.15
C ASP A 96 -6.63 10.52 7.52
N CYS A 97 -5.93 9.59 8.16
CA CYS A 97 -5.79 8.20 7.69
C CYS A 97 -6.61 7.21 8.53
N SER A 98 -7.36 7.67 9.54
CA SER A 98 -7.95 6.79 10.56
C SER A 98 -8.81 5.67 9.99
N ASP A 99 -9.79 5.99 9.16
CA ASP A 99 -10.67 5.00 8.55
C ASP A 99 -9.97 4.11 7.52
N ALA A 100 -9.00 4.67 6.77
CA ALA A 100 -8.17 3.90 5.85
C ALA A 100 -7.29 2.87 6.59
N ILE A 101 -6.76 3.23 7.76
CA ILE A 101 -6.01 2.30 8.63
C ILE A 101 -6.91 1.19 9.15
N VAL A 102 -8.15 1.48 9.53
CA VAL A 102 -9.13 0.47 9.96
C VAL A 102 -9.43 -0.51 8.82
N ASP A 103 -9.66 0.01 7.62
CA ASP A 103 -9.95 -0.82 6.44
C ASP A 103 -8.73 -1.69 6.05
N ALA A 104 -7.55 -1.10 6.01
CA ALA A 104 -6.31 -1.82 5.69
C ALA A 104 -5.94 -2.84 6.78
N THR A 105 -6.22 -2.56 8.08
CA THR A 105 -6.07 -3.54 9.17
C THR A 105 -7.01 -4.72 8.97
N SER A 106 -8.23 -4.48 8.56
CA SER A 106 -9.21 -5.54 8.28
C SER A 106 -8.82 -6.39 7.09
N ALA A 107 -8.31 -5.76 6.02
CA ALA A 107 -7.75 -6.46 4.86
C ALA A 107 -6.53 -7.33 5.25
N MET A 108 -5.64 -6.80 6.09
CA MET A 108 -4.49 -7.51 6.63
C MET A 108 -4.92 -8.76 7.42
N ASN A 109 -5.86 -8.62 8.35
CA ASN A 109 -6.38 -9.73 9.16
C ASN A 109 -7.06 -10.80 8.29
N TYR A 110 -7.79 -10.39 7.26
CA TYR A 110 -8.36 -11.30 6.28
C TYR A 110 -7.27 -12.10 5.58
N LEU A 111 -6.22 -11.43 5.05
CA LEU A 111 -5.13 -12.07 4.32
C LEU A 111 -4.35 -13.06 5.22
N GLU A 112 -4.03 -12.68 6.46
CA GLU A 112 -3.39 -13.58 7.44
C GLU A 112 -4.23 -14.83 7.70
N SER A 113 -5.56 -14.68 7.80
CA SER A 113 -6.48 -15.79 8.05
C SER A 113 -6.66 -16.68 6.81
N ALA A 114 -6.72 -16.10 5.61
CA ALA A 114 -6.95 -16.82 4.37
C ALA A 114 -5.77 -17.72 3.98
N ILE A 115 -4.55 -17.28 4.29
CA ILE A 115 -3.30 -17.99 3.92
C ILE A 115 -2.66 -18.73 5.12
N ASP A 116 -3.20 -18.55 6.32
CA ASP A 116 -2.66 -19.14 7.58
C ASP A 116 -1.17 -18.83 7.80
N THR A 117 -0.77 -17.58 7.59
CA THR A 117 0.60 -17.10 7.81
C THR A 117 0.61 -15.70 8.41
N LYS A 118 1.66 -15.39 9.19
CA LYS A 118 1.88 -14.06 9.78
C LYS A 118 3.12 -13.34 9.21
N ASN A 119 3.82 -13.95 8.25
CA ASN A 119 4.96 -13.34 7.61
C ASN A 119 4.48 -12.41 6.48
N MET A 120 4.24 -11.16 6.82
CA MET A 120 3.62 -10.19 5.92
C MET A 120 4.60 -9.13 5.44
N PHE A 121 4.41 -8.74 4.19
CA PHE A 121 4.98 -7.55 3.58
C PHE A 121 3.85 -6.58 3.23
N ILE A 122 4.16 -5.30 3.09
CA ILE A 122 3.16 -4.31 2.71
C ILE A 122 3.76 -3.33 1.72
N ALA A 123 3.01 -2.98 0.71
CA ALA A 123 3.33 -1.88 -0.19
C ALA A 123 2.15 -0.92 -0.29
N GLY A 124 2.45 0.35 -0.47
CA GLY A 124 1.41 1.36 -0.67
C GLY A 124 1.86 2.42 -1.66
N TYR A 125 0.90 3.01 -2.34
CA TYR A 125 1.11 4.04 -3.33
C TYR A 125 0.40 5.33 -2.94
N SER A 126 1.12 6.47 -2.99
CA SER A 126 0.60 7.79 -2.67
C SER A 126 0.01 7.84 -1.24
N PHE A 127 -1.26 8.11 -1.06
CA PHE A 127 -1.94 8.00 0.24
C PHE A 127 -1.79 6.60 0.87
N GLY A 128 -1.91 5.56 0.07
CA GLY A 128 -1.68 4.18 0.53
C GLY A 128 -0.28 3.93 1.05
N ALA A 129 0.72 4.71 0.59
CA ALA A 129 2.08 4.65 1.13
C ALA A 129 2.11 5.08 2.62
N VAL A 130 1.35 6.12 2.98
CA VAL A 130 1.21 6.58 4.37
C VAL A 130 0.52 5.52 5.23
N VAL A 131 -0.56 4.93 4.73
CA VAL A 131 -1.28 3.83 5.40
C VAL A 131 -0.35 2.63 5.63
N ALA A 132 0.42 2.23 4.61
CA ALA A 132 1.37 1.12 4.70
C ALA A 132 2.48 1.39 5.74
N MET A 133 3.02 2.60 5.78
CA MET A 133 4.02 3.01 6.77
C MET A 133 3.46 2.95 8.20
N MET A 134 2.27 3.50 8.44
CA MET A 134 1.62 3.49 9.75
C MET A 134 1.33 2.07 10.24
N LEU A 135 0.79 1.22 9.38
CA LEU A 135 0.58 -0.20 9.71
C LEU A 135 1.90 -0.92 10.00
N SER A 136 2.95 -0.61 9.25
CA SER A 136 4.26 -1.24 9.45
C SER A 136 4.87 -0.94 10.81
N VAL A 137 4.66 0.25 11.34
CA VAL A 137 5.12 0.60 12.70
C VAL A 137 4.25 -0.07 13.77
N ALA A 138 2.95 -0.11 13.55
CA ALA A 138 1.99 -0.63 14.53
C ALA A 138 1.96 -2.16 14.61
N ASN A 139 2.36 -2.90 13.57
CA ASN A 139 2.21 -4.35 13.49
C ASN A 139 3.56 -5.08 13.37
N ALA A 140 3.88 -5.91 14.39
CA ALA A 140 5.12 -6.69 14.43
C ALA A 140 5.22 -7.76 13.33
N ASN A 141 4.10 -8.25 12.79
CA ASN A 141 4.08 -9.29 11.74
C ASN A 141 4.54 -8.76 10.38
N ILE A 142 4.49 -7.45 10.16
CA ILE A 142 5.00 -6.84 8.92
C ILE A 142 6.52 -6.82 8.98
N ARG A 143 7.18 -7.47 8.03
CA ARG A 143 8.63 -7.69 7.99
C ARG A 143 9.37 -6.56 7.30
N ALA A 144 8.82 -6.07 6.18
CA ALA A 144 9.34 -4.94 5.41
C ALA A 144 8.22 -4.23 4.69
N PHE A 145 8.46 -2.99 4.26
CA PHE A 145 7.49 -2.24 3.48
C PHE A 145 8.10 -1.46 2.31
N ALA A 146 7.28 -1.29 1.25
CA ALA A 146 7.60 -0.43 0.11
C ALA A 146 6.60 0.75 0.08
N SER A 147 7.12 1.96 0.02
CA SER A 147 6.38 3.21 -0.02
C SER A 147 6.64 3.90 -1.35
N ILE A 148 5.63 4.00 -2.20
CA ILE A 148 5.73 4.53 -3.57
C ILE A 148 5.06 5.91 -3.58
N SER A 149 5.77 6.94 -4.05
CA SER A 149 5.35 8.34 -4.08
C SER A 149 4.75 8.80 -2.75
N THR A 150 5.53 8.65 -1.68
CA THR A 150 5.13 9.15 -0.34
C THR A 150 4.92 10.66 -0.39
N PRO A 151 3.75 11.19 0.00
CA PRO A 151 3.51 12.64 0.03
C PRO A 151 4.17 13.29 1.27
N PHE A 152 5.51 13.37 1.27
CA PHE A 152 6.34 13.87 2.39
C PHE A 152 6.02 15.29 2.81
N GLY A 153 5.65 16.16 1.85
CA GLY A 153 5.28 17.54 2.16
C GLY A 153 3.95 17.68 2.90
N ARG A 154 3.18 16.61 3.02
CA ARG A 154 1.83 16.59 3.57
C ARG A 154 1.71 15.86 4.89
N PHE A 155 2.42 14.73 5.03
CA PHE A 155 2.30 13.85 6.18
C PHE A 155 3.60 13.86 7.00
N ASP A 156 3.45 13.96 8.31
CA ASP A 156 4.58 13.78 9.23
C ASP A 156 5.03 12.31 9.22
N THR A 157 6.29 12.08 8.91
CA THR A 157 6.92 10.75 8.87
C THR A 157 7.86 10.51 10.06
N THR A 158 7.88 11.37 11.07
CA THR A 158 8.75 11.26 12.24
C THR A 158 8.51 10.00 13.06
N PHE A 159 7.32 9.39 12.97
CA PHE A 159 7.01 8.09 13.57
C PHE A 159 7.89 6.94 13.04
N LEU A 160 8.59 7.14 11.91
CA LEU A 160 9.56 6.18 11.37
C LEU A 160 10.96 6.30 11.96
N SER A 161 11.23 7.27 12.83
CA SER A 161 12.55 7.51 13.44
C SER A 161 13.10 6.30 14.23
N ASP A 162 12.23 5.49 14.79
CA ASP A 162 12.58 4.27 15.55
C ASP A 162 12.25 2.97 14.82
N CYS A 163 11.70 3.05 13.60
CA CYS A 163 11.32 1.87 12.83
C CYS A 163 12.55 1.16 12.25
N LYS A 164 12.90 0.01 12.77
CA LYS A 164 14.06 -0.81 12.32
C LYS A 164 13.73 -1.80 11.21
N LYS A 165 12.51 -1.81 10.71
CA LYS A 165 12.13 -2.68 9.59
C LYS A 165 12.78 -2.20 8.29
N PRO A 166 13.22 -3.13 7.42
CA PRO A 166 13.66 -2.80 6.07
C PRO A 166 12.56 -2.07 5.30
N LYS A 167 12.93 -0.99 4.62
CA LYS A 167 11.99 -0.14 3.91
C LYS A 167 12.57 0.42 2.62
N LEU A 168 11.72 0.48 1.60
CA LEU A 168 12.02 1.06 0.30
C LEU A 168 11.11 2.26 0.09
N PHE A 169 11.68 3.37 -0.34
CA PHE A 169 10.97 4.54 -0.84
C PHE A 169 11.27 4.68 -2.33
N VAL A 170 10.23 4.65 -3.16
CA VAL A 170 10.32 4.92 -4.61
C VAL A 170 9.69 6.26 -4.87
N CYS A 171 10.41 7.18 -5.47
CA CYS A 171 9.93 8.53 -5.79
C CYS A 171 10.19 8.83 -7.27
N ALA A 172 9.31 9.58 -7.91
CA ALA A 172 9.53 10.09 -9.25
C ALA A 172 10.26 11.43 -9.17
N ASP A 173 11.13 11.72 -10.13
CA ASP A 173 11.89 12.98 -10.18
C ASP A 173 11.02 14.19 -10.57
N ASN A 174 9.87 13.95 -11.18
CA ASN A 174 8.90 14.98 -11.59
C ASN A 174 7.50 14.73 -10.97
N ASP A 175 7.48 14.39 -9.66
CA ASP A 175 6.23 14.14 -8.93
C ASP A 175 5.56 15.47 -8.54
N PHE A 176 4.28 15.65 -8.90
CA PHE A 176 3.53 16.86 -8.55
C PHE A 176 3.06 16.88 -7.09
N ALA A 177 3.00 15.71 -6.43
CA ALA A 177 2.50 15.57 -5.07
C ALA A 177 3.59 15.76 -3.99
N THR A 178 4.87 15.59 -4.38
CA THR A 178 6.01 15.79 -3.48
C THR A 178 7.27 16.12 -4.29
N SER A 179 7.94 17.19 -3.90
CA SER A 179 9.21 17.60 -4.51
C SER A 179 10.39 16.76 -4.00
N LEU A 180 11.49 16.70 -4.75
CA LEU A 180 12.70 16.02 -4.29
C LEU A 180 13.26 16.64 -3.01
N GLU A 181 13.10 17.94 -2.80
CA GLU A 181 13.50 18.62 -1.54
C GLU A 181 12.69 18.10 -0.35
N GLU A 182 11.38 17.94 -0.50
CA GLU A 182 10.52 17.35 0.54
C GLU A 182 10.86 15.87 0.80
N VAL A 183 11.20 15.12 -0.26
CA VAL A 183 11.70 13.74 -0.13
C VAL A 183 13.00 13.71 0.70
N GLU A 184 13.98 14.54 0.36
CA GLU A 184 15.26 14.61 1.08
C GLU A 184 15.06 14.98 2.56
N MET A 185 14.21 15.97 2.84
CA MET A 185 13.88 16.40 4.20
C MET A 185 13.19 15.30 5.00
N GLY A 186 12.18 14.64 4.40
CA GLY A 186 11.45 13.54 5.04
C GLY A 186 12.37 12.35 5.34
N MET A 187 13.25 12.00 4.40
CA MET A 187 14.19 10.89 4.57
C MET A 187 15.23 11.10 5.67
N GLN A 188 15.57 12.35 6.05
CA GLN A 188 16.58 12.61 7.09
C GLN A 188 16.19 12.02 8.45
N ASN A 189 14.91 11.99 8.79
CA ASN A 189 14.41 11.54 10.09
C ASN A 189 14.02 10.06 10.12
N ILE A 190 14.10 9.37 9.00
CA ILE A 190 13.76 7.94 8.92
C ILE A 190 14.98 7.09 9.26
N SER A 191 14.82 6.16 10.20
CA SER A 191 15.91 5.27 10.63
C SER A 191 16.28 4.23 9.57
N GLU A 192 17.52 3.74 9.66
CA GLU A 192 17.98 2.57 8.89
C GLU A 192 17.33 1.25 9.40
N PRO A 193 17.24 0.20 8.56
CA PRO A 193 17.63 0.17 7.15
C PRO A 193 16.57 0.79 6.24
N LYS A 194 17.00 1.66 5.31
CA LYS A 194 16.15 2.31 4.33
C LYS A 194 16.85 2.41 2.98
N ILE A 195 16.08 2.32 1.91
CA ILE A 195 16.52 2.52 0.53
C ILE A 195 15.67 3.64 -0.05
N LEU A 196 16.30 4.64 -0.64
CA LEU A 196 15.64 5.65 -1.48
C LEU A 196 16.02 5.38 -2.94
N ASP A 197 15.02 5.23 -3.78
CA ASP A 197 15.16 5.03 -5.21
C ASP A 197 14.39 6.15 -5.95
N ILE A 198 15.10 7.04 -6.62
CA ILE A 198 14.52 8.12 -7.42
C ILE A 198 14.47 7.66 -8.88
N MET A 199 13.27 7.51 -9.40
CA MET A 199 13.04 7.17 -10.80
C MET A 199 13.09 8.41 -11.67
N ASN A 200 14.02 8.42 -12.62
CA ASN A 200 14.21 9.55 -13.53
C ASN A 200 13.19 9.52 -14.68
N GLU A 201 12.92 10.71 -15.23
CA GLU A 201 12.01 10.90 -16.36
C GLU A 201 10.63 10.29 -16.10
N CYS A 202 10.11 10.50 -14.89
CA CYS A 202 8.91 9.88 -14.38
C CYS A 202 8.10 10.87 -13.56
N ASP A 203 6.78 10.82 -13.68
CA ASP A 203 5.86 11.58 -12.86
C ASP A 203 5.16 10.69 -11.84
N HIS A 204 4.22 11.28 -11.07
CA HIS A 204 3.44 10.60 -10.05
C HIS A 204 2.73 9.34 -10.55
N PHE A 205 2.32 9.30 -11.82
CA PHE A 205 1.48 8.22 -12.37
C PHE A 205 2.26 6.99 -12.81
N TYR A 206 3.58 7.10 -13.00
CA TYR A 206 4.48 5.99 -13.36
C TYR A 206 4.07 5.21 -14.61
N ILE A 207 3.47 5.88 -15.58
CA ILE A 207 3.06 5.22 -16.84
C ILE A 207 4.28 4.57 -17.51
N ASP A 208 4.12 3.30 -17.91
CA ASP A 208 5.16 2.44 -18.49
C ASP A 208 6.34 2.11 -17.53
N LYS A 209 6.23 2.44 -16.24
CA LYS A 209 7.24 2.16 -15.20
C LYS A 209 6.74 1.22 -14.10
N GLU A 210 5.48 0.80 -14.16
CA GLU A 210 4.80 0.03 -13.11
C GLU A 210 5.53 -1.28 -12.79
N GLN A 211 5.96 -1.98 -13.84
CA GLN A 211 6.71 -3.24 -13.71
C GLN A 211 8.07 -3.05 -13.02
N GLU A 212 8.74 -1.93 -13.30
CA GLU A 212 10.02 -1.59 -12.68
C GLU A 212 9.83 -1.37 -11.17
N ILE A 213 8.81 -0.60 -10.78
CA ILE A 213 8.46 -0.36 -9.37
C ILE A 213 8.14 -1.68 -8.66
N ALA A 214 7.31 -2.50 -9.26
CA ALA A 214 6.91 -3.78 -8.68
C ALA A 214 8.13 -4.70 -8.46
N ASN A 215 9.07 -4.74 -9.40
CA ASN A 215 10.31 -5.49 -9.26
C ASN A 215 11.25 -4.92 -8.18
N LYS A 216 11.24 -3.59 -7.93
CA LYS A 216 11.99 -3.00 -6.81
C LYS A 216 11.39 -3.43 -5.46
N ALA A 217 10.07 -3.43 -5.31
CA ALA A 217 9.39 -3.92 -4.12
C ALA A 217 9.64 -5.43 -3.91
N LEU A 218 9.54 -6.24 -4.96
CA LEU A 218 9.83 -7.67 -4.92
C LEU A 218 11.24 -7.94 -4.38
N ARG A 219 12.26 -7.24 -4.89
CA ARG A 219 13.65 -7.41 -4.41
C ARG A 219 13.82 -7.11 -2.93
N LEU A 220 13.14 -6.08 -2.41
CA LEU A 220 13.14 -5.79 -0.98
C LEU A 220 12.52 -6.96 -0.20
N PHE A 221 11.37 -7.46 -0.64
CA PHE A 221 10.61 -8.49 0.06
C PHE A 221 11.35 -9.84 0.05
N ASP A 222 11.88 -10.26 -1.10
CA ASP A 222 12.69 -11.48 -1.22
C ASP A 222 13.91 -11.45 -0.32
N SER A 223 14.62 -10.33 -0.28
CA SER A 223 15.80 -10.17 0.58
C SER A 223 15.51 -10.30 2.07
N ASN A 224 14.22 -10.14 2.46
CA ASN A 224 13.77 -10.19 3.85
C ASN A 224 12.80 -11.35 4.14
N SER A 225 12.69 -12.31 3.22
CA SER A 225 11.81 -13.47 3.34
C SER A 225 12.28 -14.53 4.32
N SER A 226 13.59 -14.66 4.52
CA SER A 226 14.24 -15.76 5.26
C SER A 226 14.62 -15.41 6.70
N ALA A 227 14.31 -14.22 7.19
CA ALA A 227 14.71 -13.76 8.53
C ALA A 227 13.73 -14.14 9.64
#